data_51762431f3511d389e99c8156574edd0
#
_entry.id   51762431f3511d389e99c8156574edd0
#
_cell.length_a   1.000
_cell.length_b   1.000
_cell.length_c   1.000
_cell.angle_alpha   90.00
_cell.angle_beta   90.00
_cell.angle_gamma   90.00
#
_symmetry.space_group_name_H-M   'P 1'
#
loop_
_entity.id
_entity.type
_entity.pdbx_description
1 polymer ?
#
loop_
_entity_poly.entity_id
_entity_poly.type
_entity_poly.pdbx_seq_one_letter_code
_entity_poly.pdbx_strand_id
1 'polypeptide(L)'
;MKPIVCRRINGTQDKEDQKMATLKKGDQAPSFSLVDQEGKEVKLSDFKGKKVLLYFYPKANTSGCTKQACSVRDARSEFQHLEIAALGVSPDGVDAQKKFDRKHSLAFPLLSDPDHKVAELCGAWGEKKMYGKSFMGIVRSSFLIDETGKIMGAWYKIKPENTVPEAKKVLGK
;
A
#
# COMPACT_ATOMS: atom_id res chain seq x y z
N MET A 1 32.30 -30.95 -42.61
CA MET A 1 32.31 -30.47 -41.22
C MET A 1 32.06 -28.97 -41.21
N LYS A 2 30.91 -28.53 -40.71
CA LYS A 2 30.61 -27.12 -40.54
C LYS A 2 30.92 -26.71 -39.09
N PRO A 3 31.60 -25.60 -38.83
CA PRO A 3 31.89 -25.19 -37.46
C PRO A 3 30.61 -24.67 -36.77
N ILE A 4 30.39 -25.12 -35.57
CA ILE A 4 29.34 -24.65 -34.68
C ILE A 4 29.70 -23.24 -34.24
N VAL A 5 28.94 -22.28 -34.74
CA VAL A 5 29.05 -20.87 -34.28
C VAL A 5 28.35 -20.78 -32.93
N CYS A 6 29.15 -20.66 -31.88
CA CYS A 6 28.69 -20.33 -30.54
C CYS A 6 28.15 -18.90 -30.55
N ARG A 7 26.82 -18.72 -30.59
CA ARG A 7 26.18 -17.44 -30.38
C ARG A 7 26.37 -17.04 -28.91
N ARG A 8 27.22 -16.06 -28.67
CA ARG A 8 27.26 -15.31 -27.42
C ARG A 8 25.90 -14.63 -27.26
N ILE A 9 25.12 -15.09 -26.29
CA ILE A 9 23.99 -14.33 -25.76
C ILE A 9 24.56 -13.19 -24.95
N ASN A 10 24.66 -12.01 -25.58
CA ASN A 10 24.88 -10.76 -24.87
C ASN A 10 23.66 -10.53 -24.00
N GLY A 11 23.79 -10.79 -22.70
CA GLY A 11 22.89 -10.32 -21.70
C GLY A 11 23.03 -8.80 -21.57
N THR A 12 22.37 -8.06 -22.42
CA THR A 12 22.04 -6.67 -22.12
C THR A 12 21.03 -6.71 -20.99
N GLN A 13 21.51 -6.43 -19.80
CA GLN A 13 20.66 -6.07 -18.69
C GLN A 13 19.98 -4.77 -19.08
N ASP A 14 18.74 -4.88 -19.47
CA ASP A 14 17.82 -3.75 -19.52
C ASP A 14 17.58 -3.26 -18.09
N LYS A 15 18.49 -2.40 -17.63
CA LYS A 15 18.16 -1.41 -16.60
C LYS A 15 17.32 -0.35 -17.29
N GLU A 16 16.16 -0.75 -17.78
CA GLU A 16 15.13 0.23 -18.11
C GLU A 16 14.64 0.85 -16.81
N ASP A 17 14.80 2.16 -16.73
CA ASP A 17 14.19 3.08 -15.81
C ASP A 17 12.89 2.52 -15.21
N GLN A 18 12.97 2.03 -13.96
CA GLN A 18 11.80 1.85 -13.14
C GLN A 18 11.29 3.25 -12.76
N LYS A 19 10.74 3.93 -13.76
CA LYS A 19 9.84 5.04 -13.55
C LYS A 19 8.76 4.51 -12.64
N MET A 20 8.74 4.99 -11.39
CA MET A 20 7.79 4.57 -10.37
C MET A 20 6.38 4.55 -10.99
N ALA A 21 5.88 3.35 -11.24
CA ALA A 21 4.63 3.16 -11.94
C ALA A 21 3.48 3.54 -11.00
N THR A 22 2.84 4.68 -11.27
CA THR A 22 1.58 5.02 -10.62
C THR A 22 0.51 4.04 -11.06
N LEU A 23 -0.09 3.36 -10.09
CA LEU A 23 -1.24 2.48 -10.31
C LEU A 23 -2.48 3.33 -10.61
N LYS A 24 -3.32 2.81 -11.47
CA LYS A 24 -4.60 3.44 -11.85
C LYS A 24 -5.70 2.38 -11.93
N LYS A 25 -6.93 2.83 -12.00
CA LYS A 25 -8.09 1.95 -12.16
C LYS A 25 -7.91 0.99 -13.33
N GLY A 26 -8.12 -0.29 -13.08
CA GLY A 26 -7.98 -1.38 -14.05
C GLY A 26 -6.62 -2.08 -14.01
N ASP A 27 -5.60 -1.50 -13.38
CA ASP A 27 -4.30 -2.15 -13.23
C ASP A 27 -4.40 -3.32 -12.24
N GLN A 28 -3.54 -4.31 -12.43
CA GLN A 28 -3.38 -5.39 -11.45
C GLN A 28 -2.59 -4.87 -10.25
N ALA A 29 -3.12 -5.06 -9.05
CA ALA A 29 -2.40 -4.73 -7.82
C ALA A 29 -1.13 -5.60 -7.69
N PRO A 30 0.03 -5.03 -7.32
CA PRO A 30 1.25 -5.81 -7.11
C PRO A 30 1.06 -6.84 -5.99
N SER A 31 1.60 -8.04 -6.18
CA SER A 31 1.67 -9.01 -5.09
C SER A 31 2.67 -8.54 -4.04
N PHE A 32 2.35 -8.76 -2.78
CA PHE A 32 3.27 -8.49 -1.68
C PHE A 32 3.09 -9.50 -0.55
N SER A 33 4.12 -9.59 0.28
CA SER A 33 4.11 -10.28 1.57
C SER A 33 4.83 -9.39 2.58
N LEU A 34 4.14 -8.98 3.61
CA LEU A 34 4.64 -8.17 4.72
C LEU A 34 4.21 -8.77 6.05
N VAL A 35 4.84 -8.36 7.15
CA VAL A 35 4.41 -8.76 8.49
C VAL A 35 3.53 -7.68 9.11
N ASP A 36 2.51 -8.11 9.84
CA ASP A 36 1.64 -7.23 10.61
C ASP A 36 2.21 -6.88 11.99
N GLN A 37 1.45 -6.13 12.78
CA GLN A 37 1.83 -5.70 14.14
C GLN A 37 1.95 -6.84 15.15
N GLU A 38 1.49 -8.04 14.83
CA GLU A 38 1.68 -9.24 15.66
C GLU A 38 2.81 -10.15 15.14
N GLY A 39 3.53 -9.73 14.10
CA GLY A 39 4.60 -10.49 13.45
C GLY A 39 4.11 -11.60 12.51
N LYS A 40 2.82 -11.60 12.18
CA LYS A 40 2.23 -12.56 11.25
C LYS A 40 2.43 -12.12 9.80
N GLU A 41 2.83 -13.04 8.95
CA GLU A 41 2.91 -12.80 7.50
C GLU A 41 1.52 -12.57 6.91
N VAL A 42 1.37 -11.51 6.12
CA VAL A 42 0.15 -11.11 5.41
C VAL A 42 0.46 -10.90 3.95
N LYS A 43 -0.27 -11.57 3.09
CA LYS A 43 -0.14 -11.49 1.63
C LYS A 43 -1.41 -10.91 1.02
N LEU A 44 -1.29 -10.17 -0.07
CA LEU A 44 -2.48 -9.72 -0.80
C LEU A 44 -3.35 -10.89 -1.25
N SER A 45 -2.74 -12.02 -1.61
CA SER A 45 -3.44 -13.24 -2.01
C SER A 45 -4.34 -13.86 -0.91
N ASP A 46 -4.09 -13.53 0.36
CA ASP A 46 -4.93 -14.01 1.47
C ASP A 46 -6.35 -13.41 1.44
N PHE A 47 -6.54 -12.34 0.68
CA PHE A 47 -7.80 -11.60 0.54
C PHE A 47 -8.52 -11.84 -0.80
N LYS A 48 -8.13 -12.88 -1.55
CA LYS A 48 -8.85 -13.26 -2.77
C LYS A 48 -10.34 -13.49 -2.47
N GLY A 49 -11.19 -12.94 -3.33
CA GLY A 49 -12.64 -12.99 -3.14
C GLY A 49 -13.21 -11.92 -2.21
N LYS A 50 -12.35 -11.03 -1.70
CA LYS A 50 -12.74 -9.85 -0.91
C LYS A 50 -12.14 -8.59 -1.51
N LYS A 51 -12.82 -7.47 -1.30
CA LYS A 51 -12.23 -6.16 -1.60
C LYS A 51 -11.20 -5.79 -0.55
N VAL A 52 -10.18 -5.05 -0.94
CA VAL A 52 -9.12 -4.58 -0.03
C VAL A 52 -8.97 -3.07 -0.15
N LEU A 53 -9.07 -2.38 0.98
CA LEU A 53 -8.62 -0.99 1.10
C LEU A 53 -7.18 -1.00 1.61
N LEU A 54 -6.23 -0.77 0.72
CA LEU A 54 -4.81 -0.68 1.02
C LEU A 54 -4.42 0.79 1.08
N TYR A 55 -3.87 1.26 2.20
CA TYR A 55 -3.40 2.63 2.30
C TYR A 55 -1.98 2.72 2.89
N PHE A 56 -1.22 3.70 2.40
CA PHE A 56 0.14 3.98 2.83
C PHE A 56 0.18 5.26 3.63
N TYR A 57 0.86 5.24 4.78
CA TYR A 57 1.04 6.39 5.65
C TYR A 57 2.50 6.54 6.09
N PRO A 58 2.99 7.79 6.31
CA PRO A 58 4.42 8.03 6.53
C PRO A 58 4.95 7.50 7.86
N LYS A 59 4.19 7.65 8.95
CA LYS A 59 4.67 7.32 10.29
C LYS A 59 3.53 7.13 11.29
N ALA A 60 3.56 6.02 12.01
CA ALA A 60 2.65 5.73 13.12
C ALA A 60 2.68 6.83 14.20
N ASN A 61 1.57 7.02 14.90
CA ASN A 61 1.40 8.01 15.98
C ASN A 61 1.60 9.49 15.61
N THR A 62 1.65 9.86 14.33
CA THR A 62 1.54 11.24 13.88
C THR A 62 0.07 11.63 13.77
N SER A 63 -0.26 12.94 13.89
CA SER A 63 -1.65 13.42 13.94
C SER A 63 -2.45 13.03 12.68
N GLY A 64 -1.89 13.24 11.49
CA GLY A 64 -2.55 12.88 10.23
C GLY A 64 -2.73 11.38 10.04
N CYS A 65 -1.73 10.58 10.39
CA CYS A 65 -1.80 9.12 10.28
C CYS A 65 -2.76 8.53 11.31
N THR A 66 -2.82 9.08 12.50
CA THR A 66 -3.80 8.71 13.53
C THR A 66 -5.22 9.02 13.07
N LYS A 67 -5.45 10.22 12.52
CA LYS A 67 -6.76 10.60 11.97
C LYS A 67 -7.21 9.66 10.86
N GLN A 68 -6.32 9.31 9.95
CA GLN A 68 -6.60 8.34 8.87
C GLN A 68 -6.93 6.96 9.42
N ALA A 69 -6.10 6.41 10.30
CA ALA A 69 -6.30 5.10 10.90
C ALA A 69 -7.59 5.00 11.71
N CYS A 70 -7.91 6.03 12.50
CA CYS A 70 -9.17 6.10 13.26
C CYS A 70 -10.39 6.15 12.33
N SER A 71 -10.33 6.89 11.23
CA SER A 71 -11.44 6.93 10.26
C SER A 71 -11.69 5.55 9.62
N VAL A 72 -10.63 4.80 9.32
CA VAL A 72 -10.73 3.42 8.83
C VAL A 72 -11.31 2.49 9.89
N ARG A 73 -10.83 2.60 11.13
CA ARG A 73 -11.38 1.85 12.28
C ARG A 73 -12.88 2.11 12.44
N ASP A 74 -13.29 3.36 12.42
CA ASP A 74 -14.69 3.75 12.64
C ASP A 74 -15.61 3.28 11.50
N ALA A 75 -15.07 3.12 10.29
CA ALA A 75 -15.79 2.53 9.16
C ALA A 75 -15.82 0.99 9.14
N ARG A 76 -15.20 0.33 10.13
CA ARG A 76 -15.02 -1.13 10.14
C ARG A 76 -16.32 -1.91 9.99
N SER A 77 -17.37 -1.53 10.71
CA SER A 77 -18.67 -2.21 10.64
C SER A 77 -19.24 -2.16 9.22
N GLU A 78 -19.18 -1.00 8.59
CA GLU A 78 -19.64 -0.83 7.21
C GLU A 78 -18.78 -1.62 6.21
N PHE A 79 -17.44 -1.61 6.42
CA PHE A 79 -16.53 -2.40 5.60
C PHE A 79 -16.78 -3.90 5.72
N GLN A 80 -17.13 -4.41 6.89
CA GLN A 80 -17.49 -5.81 7.07
C GLN A 80 -18.74 -6.18 6.25
N HIS A 81 -19.77 -5.34 6.24
CA HIS A 81 -20.97 -5.55 5.42
C HIS A 81 -20.69 -5.50 3.92
N LEU A 82 -19.67 -4.74 3.51
CA LEU A 82 -19.25 -4.61 2.11
C LEU A 82 -18.16 -5.61 1.71
N GLU A 83 -17.79 -6.51 2.62
CA GLU A 83 -16.70 -7.49 2.45
C GLU A 83 -15.37 -6.83 2.06
N ILE A 84 -15.03 -5.72 2.73
CA ILE A 84 -13.78 -4.98 2.54
C ILE A 84 -12.84 -5.27 3.71
N ALA A 85 -11.63 -5.74 3.40
CA ALA A 85 -10.53 -5.80 4.35
C ALA A 85 -9.71 -4.51 4.27
N ALA A 86 -9.38 -3.90 5.41
CA ALA A 86 -8.52 -2.73 5.47
C ALA A 86 -7.10 -3.14 5.87
N LEU A 87 -6.10 -2.62 5.15
CA LEU A 87 -4.67 -2.83 5.39
C LEU A 87 -3.96 -1.49 5.39
N GLY A 88 -3.32 -1.14 6.50
CA GLY A 88 -2.43 0.03 6.57
C GLY A 88 -0.97 -0.39 6.39
N VAL A 89 -0.19 0.37 5.65
CA VAL A 89 1.23 0.11 5.40
C VAL A 89 2.08 1.34 5.71
N SER A 90 3.15 1.14 6.46
CA SER A 90 4.15 2.18 6.71
C SER A 90 5.56 1.59 6.83
N PRO A 91 6.62 2.42 6.79
CA PRO A 91 7.98 1.97 7.05
C PRO A 91 8.27 1.62 8.52
N ASP A 92 7.32 1.88 9.42
CA ASP A 92 7.49 1.56 10.83
C ASP A 92 7.68 0.06 11.07
N GLY A 93 8.50 -0.29 12.06
CA GLY A 93 8.68 -1.67 12.50
C GLY A 93 7.46 -2.23 13.24
N VAL A 94 7.44 -3.54 13.44
CA VAL A 94 6.36 -4.28 14.10
C VAL A 94 6.00 -3.68 15.47
N ASP A 95 6.99 -3.36 16.30
CA ASP A 95 6.76 -2.80 17.65
C ASP A 95 6.07 -1.44 17.61
N ALA A 96 6.46 -0.57 16.69
CA ALA A 96 5.83 0.75 16.53
C ALA A 96 4.39 0.61 16.03
N GLN A 97 4.13 -0.29 15.08
CA GLN A 97 2.80 -0.63 14.61
C GLN A 97 1.91 -1.19 15.72
N LYS A 98 2.47 -2.08 16.54
CA LYS A 98 1.76 -2.68 17.69
C LYS A 98 1.37 -1.64 18.75
N LYS A 99 2.28 -0.72 19.07
CA LYS A 99 1.99 0.41 19.97
C LYS A 99 0.90 1.32 19.40
N PHE A 100 0.95 1.57 18.10
CA PHE A 100 -0.04 2.39 17.40
C PHE A 100 -1.43 1.76 17.43
N ASP A 101 -1.52 0.47 17.09
CA ASP A 101 -2.77 -0.30 17.14
C ASP A 101 -3.38 -0.29 18.56
N ARG A 102 -2.59 -0.63 19.58
CA ARG A 102 -3.05 -0.67 20.97
C ARG A 102 -3.54 0.68 21.48
N LYS A 103 -2.78 1.74 21.19
CA LYS A 103 -3.11 3.09 21.65
C LYS A 103 -4.44 3.59 21.09
N HIS A 104 -4.79 3.21 19.88
CA HIS A 104 -5.97 3.69 19.17
C HIS A 104 -7.03 2.63 18.93
N SER A 105 -6.82 1.40 19.41
CA SER A 105 -7.72 0.25 19.24
C SER A 105 -8.15 0.06 17.78
N LEU A 106 -7.17 0.04 16.87
CA LEU A 106 -7.42 0.04 15.43
C LEU A 106 -8.03 -1.27 14.96
N ALA A 107 -7.52 -2.40 15.45
CA ALA A 107 -8.05 -3.75 15.24
C ALA A 107 -8.16 -4.17 13.77
N PHE A 108 -7.23 -3.73 12.94
CA PHE A 108 -7.02 -4.21 11.57
C PHE A 108 -5.50 -4.31 11.29
N PRO A 109 -5.07 -5.09 10.27
CA PRO A 109 -3.64 -5.28 10.02
C PRO A 109 -2.92 -3.97 9.66
N LEU A 110 -1.83 -3.71 10.38
CA LEU A 110 -0.86 -2.66 10.11
C LEU A 110 0.44 -3.32 9.67
N LEU A 111 0.78 -3.19 8.40
CA LEU A 111 1.87 -3.90 7.76
C LEU A 111 3.16 -3.08 7.80
N SER A 112 4.25 -3.75 8.12
CA SER A 112 5.58 -3.17 8.22
C SER A 112 6.32 -3.33 6.89
N ASP A 113 6.69 -2.20 6.25
CA ASP A 113 7.45 -2.12 4.99
C ASP A 113 8.70 -1.25 5.19
N PRO A 114 9.67 -1.68 6.05
CA PRO A 114 10.81 -0.85 6.44
C PRO A 114 11.73 -0.50 5.27
N ASP A 115 11.80 -1.35 4.27
CA ASP A 115 12.57 -1.15 3.04
C ASP A 115 11.77 -0.40 1.96
N HIS A 116 10.53 0.04 2.25
CA HIS A 116 9.58 0.72 1.35
C HIS A 116 9.39 0.04 -0.01
N LYS A 117 9.67 -1.26 -0.12
CA LYS A 117 9.57 -2.02 -1.37
C LYS A 117 8.14 -2.08 -1.92
N VAL A 118 7.16 -2.33 -1.06
CA VAL A 118 5.75 -2.38 -1.47
C VAL A 118 5.24 -0.99 -1.80
N ALA A 119 5.67 0.03 -1.05
CA ALA A 119 5.37 1.42 -1.35
C ALA A 119 5.90 1.84 -2.73
N GLU A 120 7.11 1.43 -3.09
CA GLU A 120 7.70 1.66 -4.42
C GLU A 120 6.90 0.98 -5.52
N LEU A 121 6.55 -0.31 -5.35
CA LEU A 121 5.73 -1.06 -6.30
C LEU A 121 4.37 -0.42 -6.56
N CYS A 122 3.80 0.23 -5.55
CA CYS A 122 2.51 0.92 -5.65
C CYS A 122 2.63 2.39 -6.07
N GLY A 123 3.85 2.92 -6.28
CA GLY A 123 4.07 4.34 -6.57
C GLY A 123 3.80 5.27 -5.39
N ALA A 124 3.77 4.73 -4.17
CA ALA A 124 3.53 5.47 -2.92
C ALA A 124 4.83 5.91 -2.22
N TRP A 125 5.97 5.78 -2.87
CA TRP A 125 7.28 6.27 -2.43
C TRP A 125 7.78 7.30 -3.43
N GLY A 126 8.19 8.47 -2.95
CA GLY A 126 8.63 9.53 -3.86
C GLY A 126 9.22 10.73 -3.15
N GLU A 127 9.64 11.69 -3.95
CA GLU A 127 10.19 12.94 -3.46
C GLU A 127 9.10 13.79 -2.77
N LYS A 128 9.41 14.25 -1.58
CA LYS A 128 8.59 15.17 -0.80
C LYS A 128 9.39 16.43 -0.49
N LYS A 129 8.71 17.55 -0.41
CA LYS A 129 9.31 18.83 0.00
C LYS A 129 8.71 19.27 1.35
N MET A 130 9.59 19.63 2.27
CA MET A 130 9.20 20.19 3.56
C MET A 130 10.25 21.22 3.99
N TYR A 131 9.80 22.42 4.37
CA TYR A 131 10.66 23.52 4.79
C TYR A 131 11.80 23.84 3.80
N GLY A 132 11.50 23.80 2.49
CA GLY A 132 12.49 24.08 1.42
C GLY A 132 13.49 22.95 1.15
N LYS A 133 13.41 21.83 1.85
CA LYS A 133 14.25 20.65 1.64
C LYS A 133 13.47 19.52 0.95
N SER A 134 14.14 18.86 0.01
CA SER A 134 13.62 17.65 -0.65
C SER A 134 14.13 16.39 0.05
N PHE A 135 13.27 15.40 0.23
CA PHE A 135 13.63 14.08 0.75
C PHE A 135 12.71 13.00 0.15
N MET A 136 13.18 11.75 0.13
CA MET A 136 12.36 10.62 -0.26
C MET A 136 11.52 10.12 0.91
N GLY A 137 10.28 9.79 0.67
CA GLY A 137 9.38 9.32 1.71
C GLY A 137 8.05 8.80 1.17
N ILE A 138 7.21 8.29 2.08
CA ILE A 138 5.88 7.82 1.74
C ILE A 138 5.02 9.02 1.27
N VAL A 139 4.50 8.87 0.07
CA VAL A 139 3.40 9.70 -0.43
C VAL A 139 2.11 9.04 0.03
N ARG A 140 1.37 9.71 0.93
CA ARG A 140 0.10 9.19 1.45
C ARG A 140 -0.82 8.83 0.29
N SER A 141 -1.12 7.55 0.14
CA SER A 141 -1.86 7.02 -0.99
C SER A 141 -2.84 5.96 -0.51
N SER A 142 -3.93 5.79 -1.23
CA SER A 142 -4.92 4.76 -0.94
C SER A 142 -5.36 4.08 -2.22
N PHE A 143 -5.64 2.78 -2.12
CA PHE A 143 -6.07 1.95 -3.23
C PHE A 143 -7.25 1.11 -2.79
N LEU A 144 -8.30 1.08 -3.59
CA LEU A 144 -9.37 0.10 -3.44
C LEU A 144 -9.16 -0.99 -4.49
N ILE A 145 -9.05 -2.23 -4.04
CA ILE A 145 -8.75 -3.41 -4.84
C ILE A 145 -9.99 -4.30 -4.85
N ASP A 146 -10.37 -4.83 -6.00
CA ASP A 146 -11.50 -5.72 -6.13
C ASP A 146 -11.16 -7.17 -5.74
N GLU A 147 -12.16 -8.04 -5.79
CA GLU A 147 -12.07 -9.46 -5.44
C GLU A 147 -11.10 -10.25 -6.32
N THR A 148 -10.77 -9.73 -7.51
CA THR A 148 -9.83 -10.35 -8.48
C THR A 148 -8.42 -9.78 -8.38
N GLY A 149 -8.20 -8.79 -7.52
CA GLY A 149 -6.91 -8.13 -7.35
C GLY A 149 -6.67 -6.93 -8.27
N LYS A 150 -7.71 -6.43 -8.96
CA LYS A 150 -7.61 -5.23 -9.80
C LYS A 150 -7.93 -3.96 -9.03
N ILE A 151 -7.28 -2.88 -9.38
CA ILE A 151 -7.50 -1.55 -8.80
C ILE A 151 -8.86 -1.00 -9.25
N MET A 152 -9.75 -0.75 -8.30
CA MET A 152 -11.02 -0.06 -8.50
C MET A 152 -10.87 1.46 -8.41
N GLY A 153 -9.96 1.93 -7.56
CA GLY A 153 -9.62 3.33 -7.36
C GLY A 153 -8.22 3.47 -6.79
N ALA A 154 -7.51 4.52 -7.22
CA ALA A 154 -6.18 4.86 -6.76
C ALA A 154 -6.09 6.35 -6.50
N TRP A 155 -5.63 6.73 -5.33
CA TRP A 155 -5.54 8.13 -4.88
C TRP A 155 -4.16 8.37 -4.30
N TYR A 156 -3.41 9.24 -4.96
CA TYR A 156 -2.10 9.71 -4.51
C TYR A 156 -2.23 11.07 -3.84
N LYS A 157 -1.36 11.36 -2.89
CA LYS A 157 -1.39 12.61 -2.10
C LYS A 157 -2.76 12.87 -1.45
N ILE A 158 -3.43 11.80 -1.05
CA ILE A 158 -4.75 11.88 -0.43
C ILE A 158 -4.66 12.50 0.97
N LYS A 159 -5.66 13.28 1.32
CA LYS A 159 -5.79 13.78 2.71
C LYS A 159 -6.24 12.65 3.64
N PRO A 160 -5.79 12.64 4.90
CA PRO A 160 -6.17 11.60 5.87
C PRO A 160 -7.68 11.35 5.96
N GLU A 161 -8.46 12.39 5.97
CA GLU A 161 -9.92 12.36 6.08
C GLU A 161 -10.65 11.85 4.83
N ASN A 162 -10.00 11.81 3.69
CA ASN A 162 -10.62 11.43 2.42
C ASN A 162 -10.50 9.94 2.10
N THR A 163 -9.67 9.17 2.82
CA THR A 163 -9.43 7.75 2.56
C THR A 163 -10.72 6.93 2.51
N VAL A 164 -11.55 7.04 3.52
CA VAL A 164 -12.83 6.31 3.59
C VAL A 164 -13.87 6.89 2.62
N PRO A 165 -14.11 8.22 2.57
CA PRO A 165 -15.09 8.80 1.65
C PRO A 165 -14.81 8.48 0.18
N GLU A 166 -13.55 8.54 -0.26
CA GLU A 166 -13.20 8.22 -1.67
C GLU A 166 -13.45 6.74 -1.99
N ALA A 167 -13.12 5.83 -1.09
CA ALA A 167 -13.43 4.41 -1.26
C ALA A 167 -14.95 4.17 -1.38
N LYS A 168 -15.75 4.83 -0.55
CA LYS A 168 -17.22 4.73 -0.60
C LYS A 168 -17.80 5.24 -1.91
N LYS A 169 -17.31 6.36 -2.44
CA LYS A 169 -17.77 6.89 -3.73
C LYS A 169 -17.61 5.89 -4.86
N VAL A 170 -16.49 5.17 -4.91
CA VAL A 170 -16.25 4.12 -5.93
C VAL A 170 -17.24 2.97 -5.79
N LEU A 171 -17.71 2.68 -4.57
CA LEU A 171 -18.68 1.64 -4.27
C LEU A 171 -20.15 2.10 -4.47
N GLY A 172 -20.38 3.35 -4.84
CA GLY A 172 -21.71 3.92 -5.00
C GLY A 172 -22.46 4.15 -3.68
N LYS A 173 -21.73 4.43 -2.60
CA LYS A 173 -22.23 4.64 -1.24
C LYS A 173 -22.01 6.06 -0.73
#